data_f484ffe8c93c6af5b1bcf1f2616e5e8b
#
_entry.id   f484ffe8c93c6af5b1bcf1f2616e5e8b
#
_cell.length_a   1.000
_cell.length_b   1.000
_cell.length_c   1.000
_cell.angle_alpha   90.00
_cell.angle_beta   90.00
_cell.angle_gamma   90.00
#
_symmetry.space_group_name_H-M   'P 1'
#
loop_
_entity.id
_entity.type
_entity.pdbx_description
1 polymer ?
#
loop_
_entity_poly.entity_id
_entity_poly.type
_entity_poly.pdbx_seq_one_letter_code
_entity_poly.pdbx_strand_id
1 'polypeptide(L)'
;MARFLKDRTKSKGAAPGSLIFIGKQKMTKNSIQVIQYTSEGLKEFFPETMENIVDIVSNDHMTWINISGLQNTKLIADMGKTFDVSSLFLEDILNTDQRPRFSEESDHLYIIAKSFYFGKDDGIVHMEQISFI
;
A
#
# COMPACT_ATOMS: atom_id res chain seq x y z
N MET A 1 0.89 -2.87 -28.38
CA MET A 1 2.22 -2.55 -27.82
C MET A 1 2.09 -2.21 -26.34
N ALA A 2 2.87 -2.86 -25.49
CA ALA A 2 2.68 -2.90 -24.05
C ALA A 2 2.89 -1.53 -23.34
N ARG A 3 1.91 -0.68 -23.42
CA ARG A 3 1.85 0.67 -22.81
C ARG A 3 1.81 0.62 -21.27
N PHE A 4 1.78 -0.60 -20.68
CA PHE A 4 1.59 -0.86 -19.27
C PHE A 4 2.81 -1.45 -18.56
N LEU A 5 3.87 -1.82 -19.29
CA LEU A 5 5.08 -2.35 -18.67
C LEU A 5 5.93 -1.19 -18.16
N LYS A 6 6.14 -1.17 -16.86
CA LYS A 6 7.02 -0.21 -16.19
C LYS A 6 8.46 -0.70 -16.21
N ASP A 7 9.39 0.25 -16.06
CA ASP A 7 10.81 -0.06 -16.00
C ASP A 7 11.13 -0.88 -14.75
N ARG A 8 11.51 -2.14 -14.94
CA ARG A 8 11.94 -3.08 -13.91
C ARG A 8 13.46 -3.15 -13.74
N THR A 9 14.20 -2.24 -14.33
CA THR A 9 15.67 -2.25 -14.30
C THR A 9 16.18 -2.20 -12.86
N LYS A 10 15.48 -1.48 -11.98
CA LYS A 10 15.84 -1.33 -10.56
C LYS A 10 15.72 -2.61 -9.74
N SER A 11 14.85 -3.53 -10.10
CA SER A 11 14.65 -4.80 -9.38
C SER A 11 15.38 -5.98 -10.01
N LYS A 12 16.04 -5.77 -11.15
CA LYS A 12 16.74 -6.84 -11.84
C LYS A 12 17.96 -7.32 -11.03
N GLY A 13 17.91 -8.58 -10.59
CA GLY A 13 18.95 -9.18 -9.75
C GLY A 13 18.81 -8.91 -8.26
N ALA A 14 17.74 -8.26 -7.82
CA ALA A 14 17.45 -8.10 -6.40
C ALA A 14 17.01 -9.44 -5.78
N ALA A 15 17.35 -9.67 -4.51
CA ALA A 15 16.90 -10.84 -3.78
C ALA A 15 15.38 -10.80 -3.56
N PRO A 16 14.69 -11.96 -3.48
CA PRO A 16 13.29 -12.02 -3.10
C PRO A 16 13.03 -11.28 -1.78
N GLY A 17 11.92 -10.53 -1.69
CA GLY A 17 11.57 -9.70 -0.53
C GLY A 17 12.29 -8.35 -0.50
N SER A 18 13.02 -7.98 -1.55
CA SER A 18 13.65 -6.64 -1.66
C SER A 18 12.60 -5.55 -1.84
N LEU A 19 12.62 -4.56 -0.96
CA LEU A 19 11.64 -3.47 -0.95
C LEU A 19 12.04 -2.34 -1.90
N ILE A 20 11.74 -2.53 -3.19
CA ILE A 20 12.08 -1.60 -4.27
C ILE A 20 10.79 -1.10 -4.91
N PHE A 21 10.56 0.22 -4.89
CA PHE A 21 9.41 0.79 -5.56
C PHE A 21 9.55 0.73 -7.09
N ILE A 22 8.62 0.00 -7.72
CA ILE A 22 8.49 -0.13 -9.17
C ILE A 22 7.19 0.52 -9.58
N GLY A 23 7.26 1.67 -10.19
CA GLY A 23 6.08 2.40 -10.59
C GLY A 23 6.37 3.85 -10.94
N LYS A 24 5.33 4.57 -11.36
CA LYS A 24 5.39 6.01 -11.55
C LYS A 24 5.00 6.70 -10.26
N GLN A 25 5.90 7.50 -9.71
CA GLN A 25 5.57 8.34 -8.56
C GLN A 25 4.54 9.38 -8.98
N LYS A 26 3.39 9.36 -8.30
CA LYS A 26 2.27 10.29 -8.56
C LYS A 26 2.16 11.37 -7.49
N MET A 27 2.72 11.14 -6.31
CA MET A 27 2.65 12.05 -5.16
C MET A 27 4.06 12.47 -4.75
N THR A 28 4.21 13.71 -4.31
CA THR A 28 5.49 14.24 -3.78
C THR A 28 5.77 13.73 -2.37
N LYS A 29 4.73 13.56 -1.57
CA LYS A 29 4.80 13.01 -0.20
C LYS A 29 3.81 11.86 -0.09
N ASN A 30 4.15 10.88 0.77
CA ASN A 30 3.18 9.90 1.24
C ASN A 30 2.21 10.55 2.22
N SER A 31 1.01 10.01 2.33
CA SER A 31 0.06 10.37 3.37
C SER A 31 -0.44 9.11 4.08
N ILE A 32 -0.67 9.23 5.37
CA ILE A 32 -1.22 8.18 6.21
C ILE A 32 -2.51 8.71 6.82
N GLN A 33 -3.55 7.91 6.74
CA GLN A 33 -4.84 8.16 7.35
C GLN A 33 -5.19 6.93 8.16
N VAL A 34 -5.56 7.12 9.41
CA VAL A 34 -6.05 6.05 10.29
C VAL A 34 -7.49 6.35 10.64
N ILE A 35 -8.36 5.40 10.37
CA ILE A 35 -9.78 5.49 10.68
C ILE A 35 -10.10 4.42 11.70
N GLN A 36 -10.59 4.83 12.86
CA GLN A 36 -11.12 3.93 13.88
C GLN A 36 -12.63 4.07 13.95
N TYR A 37 -13.33 2.96 14.02
CA TYR A 37 -14.76 2.97 14.10
C TYR A 37 -15.32 1.87 15.01
N THR A 38 -16.46 2.20 15.62
CA THR A 38 -17.29 1.32 16.44
C THR A 38 -18.74 1.52 16.04
N SER A 39 -19.66 0.81 16.70
CA SER A 39 -21.11 1.07 16.56
C SER A 39 -21.54 2.48 16.99
N GLU A 40 -20.71 3.17 17.80
CA GLU A 40 -21.04 4.47 18.38
C GLU A 40 -20.49 5.65 17.56
N GLY A 41 -19.53 5.42 16.66
CA GLY A 41 -18.98 6.48 15.83
C GLY A 41 -17.66 6.16 15.15
N LEU A 42 -17.10 7.20 14.55
CA LEU A 42 -15.88 7.16 13.77
C LEU A 42 -14.92 8.26 14.23
N LYS A 43 -13.64 7.94 14.30
CA LYS A 43 -12.54 8.91 14.52
C LYS A 43 -11.51 8.76 13.40
N GLU A 44 -10.96 9.87 12.96
CA GLU A 44 -10.02 9.96 11.88
C GLU A 44 -8.75 10.68 12.35
N PHE A 45 -7.58 10.14 11.98
CA PHE A 45 -6.27 10.64 12.36
C PHE A 45 -5.36 10.69 11.14
N PHE A 46 -4.38 11.60 11.15
CA PHE A 46 -3.40 11.78 10.08
C PHE A 46 -1.97 11.74 10.65
N PRO A 47 -1.51 10.58 11.13
CA PRO A 47 -0.16 10.44 11.69
C PRO A 47 0.92 10.60 10.61
N GLU A 48 2.11 11.05 11.02
CA GLU A 48 3.25 11.23 10.10
C GLU A 48 4.25 10.07 10.19
N THR A 49 4.24 9.31 11.30
CA THR A 49 5.21 8.24 11.58
C THR A 49 4.52 6.93 11.99
N MET A 50 5.28 5.83 11.94
CA MET A 50 4.78 4.52 12.38
C MET A 50 4.53 4.49 13.90
N GLU A 51 5.36 5.16 14.68
CA GLU A 51 5.16 5.26 16.14
C GLU A 51 3.81 5.88 16.45
N ASN A 52 3.44 6.97 15.77
CA ASN A 52 2.12 7.59 15.94
C ASN A 52 0.96 6.67 15.53
N ILE A 53 1.16 5.79 14.54
CA ILE A 53 0.13 4.80 14.16
C ILE A 53 -0.06 3.77 15.29
N VAL A 54 1.03 3.25 15.84
CA VAL A 54 0.99 2.27 16.93
C VAL A 54 0.27 2.82 18.15
N ASP A 55 0.49 4.09 18.48
CA ASP A 55 -0.19 4.77 19.60
C ASP A 55 -1.72 4.91 19.38
N ILE A 56 -2.15 5.00 18.11
CA ILE A 56 -3.56 5.12 17.75
C ILE A 56 -4.24 3.74 17.71
N VAL A 57 -3.55 2.70 17.21
CA VAL A 57 -4.13 1.37 17.03
C VAL A 57 -4.47 0.75 18.39
N SER A 58 -5.68 0.31 18.55
CA SER A 58 -6.20 -0.31 19.76
C SER A 58 -7.02 -1.54 19.41
N ASN A 59 -7.02 -2.55 20.27
CA ASN A 59 -7.79 -3.77 20.09
C ASN A 59 -9.31 -3.58 20.30
N ASP A 60 -9.71 -2.43 20.86
CA ASP A 60 -11.12 -2.15 21.17
C ASP A 60 -11.89 -1.54 20.00
N HIS A 61 -11.18 -1.21 18.90
CA HIS A 61 -11.74 -0.55 17.74
C HIS A 61 -11.35 -1.26 16.45
N MET A 62 -12.27 -1.29 15.49
CA MET A 62 -11.86 -1.59 14.11
C MET A 62 -11.01 -0.45 13.58
N THR A 63 -9.82 -0.78 13.10
CA THR A 63 -8.86 0.22 12.61
C THR A 63 -8.55 -0.04 11.14
N TRP A 64 -8.74 0.98 10.32
CA TRP A 64 -8.32 1.02 8.92
C TRP A 64 -7.14 1.96 8.77
N ILE A 65 -6.00 1.45 8.29
CA ILE A 65 -4.81 2.23 8.02
C ILE A 65 -4.68 2.38 6.50
N ASN A 66 -4.82 3.60 5.99
CA ASN A 66 -4.68 3.91 4.58
C ASN A 66 -3.34 4.62 4.33
N ILE A 67 -2.47 4.03 3.52
CA ILE A 67 -1.18 4.60 3.14
C ILE A 67 -1.20 4.91 1.65
N SER A 68 -1.09 6.18 1.30
CA SER A 68 -0.99 6.65 -0.07
C SER A 68 0.43 7.13 -0.38
N GLY A 69 0.97 6.72 -1.54
CA GLY A 69 2.34 7.03 -1.95
C GLY A 69 3.34 5.99 -1.48
N LEU A 70 3.69 5.04 -2.35
CA LEU A 70 4.56 3.89 -2.04
C LEU A 70 6.06 4.17 -2.21
N GLN A 71 6.45 5.40 -2.56
CA GLN A 71 7.86 5.77 -2.77
C GLN A 71 8.69 5.78 -1.49
N ASN A 72 8.06 5.91 -0.32
CA ASN A 72 8.73 5.77 0.98
C ASN A 72 8.77 4.29 1.39
N THR A 73 9.74 3.56 0.82
CA THR A 73 9.91 2.13 1.10
C THR A 73 10.27 1.83 2.55
N LYS A 74 10.87 2.80 3.27
CA LYS A 74 11.14 2.66 4.71
C LYS A 74 9.84 2.59 5.49
N LEU A 75 8.88 3.47 5.22
CA LEU A 75 7.56 3.42 5.86
C LEU A 75 6.87 2.07 5.64
N ILE A 76 6.93 1.55 4.40
CA ILE A 76 6.35 0.24 4.06
C ILE A 76 7.08 -0.89 4.80
N ALA A 77 8.41 -0.82 4.93
CA ALA A 77 9.19 -1.78 5.70
C ALA A 77 8.83 -1.75 7.20
N ASP A 78 8.71 -0.56 7.77
CA ASP A 78 8.37 -0.38 9.18
C ASP A 78 6.94 -0.88 9.46
N MET A 79 5.99 -0.60 8.56
CA MET A 79 4.63 -1.14 8.60
C MET A 79 4.64 -2.68 8.58
N GLY A 80 5.41 -3.27 7.66
CA GLY A 80 5.54 -4.72 7.58
C GLY A 80 6.07 -5.35 8.87
N LYS A 81 7.06 -4.74 9.50
CA LYS A 81 7.59 -5.21 10.79
C LYS A 81 6.59 -5.06 11.94
N THR A 82 5.87 -3.95 11.97
CA THR A 82 4.92 -3.64 13.05
C THR A 82 3.71 -4.59 13.03
N PHE A 83 3.23 -4.93 11.84
CA PHE A 83 2.03 -5.74 11.64
C PHE A 83 2.31 -7.15 11.11
N ASP A 84 3.56 -7.61 11.19
CA ASP A 84 4.02 -8.96 10.79
C ASP A 84 3.63 -9.33 9.35
N VAL A 85 3.77 -8.40 8.42
CA VAL A 85 3.44 -8.60 7.01
C VAL A 85 4.63 -9.19 6.27
N SER A 86 4.41 -10.26 5.52
CA SER A 86 5.41 -10.95 4.70
C SER A 86 6.18 -9.99 3.78
N SER A 87 7.52 -10.08 3.78
CA SER A 87 8.37 -9.26 2.91
C SER A 87 8.12 -9.50 1.43
N LEU A 88 7.70 -10.70 1.04
CA LEU A 88 7.32 -11.02 -0.34
C LEU A 88 6.05 -10.28 -0.74
N PHE A 89 5.09 -10.14 0.19
CA PHE A 89 3.89 -9.36 -0.11
C PHE A 89 4.18 -7.86 -0.16
N LEU A 90 5.07 -7.35 0.71
CA LEU A 90 5.52 -5.96 0.63
C LEU A 90 6.24 -5.65 -0.69
N GLU A 91 7.04 -6.60 -1.21
CA GLU A 91 7.63 -6.49 -2.56
C GLU A 91 6.54 -6.35 -3.63
N ASP A 92 5.49 -7.16 -3.53
CA ASP A 92 4.36 -7.11 -4.46
C ASP A 92 3.57 -5.79 -4.36
N ILE A 93 3.36 -5.25 -3.16
CA ILE A 93 2.76 -3.92 -2.96
C ILE A 93 3.58 -2.85 -3.67
N LEU A 94 4.90 -2.88 -3.50
CA LEU A 94 5.82 -1.89 -4.08
C LEU A 94 5.97 -2.02 -5.60
N ASN A 95 5.60 -3.16 -6.18
CA ASN A 95 5.54 -3.36 -7.61
C ASN A 95 4.13 -3.07 -8.15
N THR A 96 3.89 -1.84 -8.57
CA THR A 96 2.56 -1.42 -9.05
C THR A 96 2.15 -2.02 -10.42
N ASP A 97 2.93 -2.98 -10.94
CA ASP A 97 2.60 -3.77 -12.14
C ASP A 97 2.12 -5.19 -11.81
N GLN A 98 1.92 -5.50 -10.53
CA GLN A 98 1.41 -6.81 -10.12
C GLN A 98 0.04 -7.10 -10.73
N ARG A 99 -0.19 -8.38 -11.00
CA ARG A 99 -1.52 -8.85 -11.40
C ARG A 99 -2.46 -8.86 -10.19
N PRO A 100 -3.74 -8.62 -10.39
CA PRO A 100 -4.72 -8.84 -9.34
C PRO A 100 -4.59 -10.26 -8.79
N ARG A 101 -4.55 -10.37 -7.47
CA ARG A 101 -4.49 -11.66 -6.79
C ARG A 101 -5.08 -11.57 -5.39
N PHE A 102 -5.47 -12.72 -4.89
CA PHE A 102 -5.85 -12.97 -3.51
C PHE A 102 -4.95 -14.06 -2.96
N SER A 103 -4.51 -13.93 -1.74
CA SER A 103 -3.82 -14.98 -0.99
C SER A 103 -4.10 -14.85 0.50
N GLU A 104 -4.05 -15.97 1.17
CA GLU A 104 -4.14 -16.09 2.63
C GLU A 104 -2.82 -16.68 3.13
N GLU A 105 -2.23 -16.05 4.12
CA GLU A 105 -0.95 -16.49 4.70
C GLU A 105 -0.96 -16.14 6.20
N SER A 106 -0.77 -17.14 7.05
CA SER A 106 -0.88 -16.98 8.50
C SER A 106 -2.22 -16.36 8.90
N ASP A 107 -2.22 -15.24 9.61
CA ASP A 107 -3.41 -14.53 10.08
C ASP A 107 -3.82 -13.36 9.16
N HIS A 108 -3.24 -13.28 7.96
CA HIS A 108 -3.46 -12.18 7.03
C HIS A 108 -4.18 -12.61 5.75
N LEU A 109 -5.06 -11.76 5.28
CA LEU A 109 -5.63 -11.82 3.94
C LEU A 109 -4.96 -10.74 3.07
N TYR A 110 -4.43 -11.16 1.92
CA TYR A 110 -3.73 -10.27 0.99
C TYR A 110 -4.51 -10.14 -0.30
N ILE A 111 -4.82 -8.91 -0.68
CA ILE A 111 -5.52 -8.61 -1.92
C ILE A 111 -4.74 -7.56 -2.70
N ILE A 112 -4.42 -7.85 -3.96
CA ILE A 112 -3.95 -6.87 -4.92
C ILE A 112 -5.04 -6.70 -5.97
N ALA A 113 -5.53 -5.48 -6.13
CA ALA A 113 -6.58 -5.12 -7.08
C ALA A 113 -6.13 -3.98 -8.00
N LYS A 114 -6.85 -3.79 -9.10
CA LYS A 114 -6.70 -2.65 -9.99
C LYS A 114 -7.97 -1.82 -9.95
N SER A 115 -7.81 -0.55 -9.63
CA SER A 115 -8.86 0.46 -9.71
C SER A 115 -8.72 1.22 -11.02
N PHE A 116 -9.83 1.46 -11.68
CA PHE A 116 -9.89 2.26 -12.89
C PHE A 116 -10.78 3.48 -12.64
N TYR A 117 -10.31 4.65 -13.04
CA TYR A 117 -11.09 5.87 -12.94
C TYR A 117 -10.86 6.75 -14.16
N PHE A 118 -11.83 7.60 -14.44
CA PHE A 118 -11.76 8.57 -15.53
C PHE A 118 -11.13 9.85 -15.00
N GLY A 119 -10.02 10.28 -15.61
CA GLY A 119 -9.38 11.54 -15.27
C GLY A 119 -10.30 12.71 -15.64
N LYS A 120 -10.61 13.57 -14.65
CA LYS A 120 -11.50 14.71 -14.86
C LYS A 120 -10.87 15.78 -15.77
N ASP A 121 -9.55 15.91 -15.71
CA ASP A 121 -8.81 16.97 -16.38
C ASP A 121 -8.32 16.55 -17.79
N ASP A 122 -8.06 15.27 -18.01
CA ASP A 122 -7.47 14.77 -19.26
C ASP A 122 -8.41 13.85 -20.07
N GLY A 123 -9.54 13.46 -19.50
CA GLY A 123 -10.53 12.61 -20.16
C GLY A 123 -10.04 11.20 -20.49
N ILE A 124 -8.97 10.72 -19.83
CA ILE A 124 -8.42 9.39 -20.05
C ILE A 124 -8.73 8.45 -18.89
N VAL A 125 -8.78 7.14 -19.18
CA VAL A 125 -8.89 6.12 -18.14
C VAL A 125 -7.53 5.93 -17.49
N HIS A 126 -7.48 6.15 -16.19
CA HIS A 126 -6.34 5.87 -15.35
C HIS A 126 -6.51 4.54 -14.63
N MET A 127 -5.38 3.91 -14.32
CA MET A 127 -5.32 2.67 -13.56
C MET A 127 -4.40 2.85 -12.36
N GLU A 128 -4.84 2.38 -11.21
CA GLU A 128 -4.08 2.34 -9.97
C GLU A 128 -4.12 0.94 -9.36
N GLN A 129 -3.05 0.60 -8.65
CA GLN A 129 -3.04 -0.59 -7.80
C GLN A 129 -3.50 -0.21 -6.40
N ILE A 130 -4.39 -1.02 -5.87
CA ILE A 130 -4.80 -0.98 -4.47
C ILE A 130 -4.40 -2.32 -3.86
N SER A 131 -3.77 -2.28 -2.70
CA SER A 131 -3.39 -3.47 -1.95
C SER A 131 -4.03 -3.41 -0.57
N PHE A 132 -4.64 -4.52 -0.14
CA PHE A 132 -5.25 -4.67 1.16
C PHE A 132 -4.56 -5.79 1.93
N ILE A 133 -4.43 -5.57 3.22
CA ILE A 133 -3.95 -6.55 4.19
C ILE A 133 -4.96 -6.61 5.31
#